data_942d04442c9c17e9202d39c8871f4c09
#
_entry.id   942d04442c9c17e9202d39c8871f4c09
#
_cell.length_a   1.000
_cell.length_b   1.000
_cell.length_c   1.000
_cell.angle_alpha   90.00
_cell.angle_beta   90.00
_cell.angle_gamma   90.00
#
_symmetry.space_group_name_H-M   'P 1'
#
loop_
_entity.id
_entity.type
_entity.pdbx_description
1 polymer ?
#
loop_
_entity_poly.entity_id
_entity_poly.type
_entity_poly.pdbx_seq_one_letter_code
_entity_poly.pdbx_strand_id
1 'polypeptide(L)'
;AFGQRLKDGEAVDLLFKNRRATVSLGYIGLYEAATAFFGPNWETNPEAKEFTLEIVKALKAHTDAWGDEYGYHFSVYATPSESLTDRFCKLDIEKFGLVPDITEKEYYTNSFHYDVRKNPTPFEKIDFEKDYPVFSSGGFIHYCEYPVLRQNPKALEAVWDYAYDRVGYLGTNTPIDHCYKCGYDGEFTPTAKGFECPQCKNHDPQTCDVVKRTCGYLGNPQARPMVHGRHVEISSRVKHM
;
A
#
# COMPACT_ATOMS: atom_id res chain seq x y z
N ALA A 1 13.09 -22.15 -6.05
CA ALA A 1 12.53 -21.54 -7.25
C ALA A 1 12.26 -22.64 -8.28
N PHE A 2 11.20 -22.54 -9.04
CA PHE A 2 10.84 -23.48 -10.11
C PHE A 2 10.72 -24.95 -9.69
N GLY A 3 10.05 -25.22 -8.56
CA GLY A 3 9.81 -26.57 -8.07
C GLY A 3 11.00 -27.26 -7.41
N GLN A 4 12.11 -26.57 -7.26
CA GLN A 4 13.23 -27.09 -6.49
C GLN A 4 12.85 -27.13 -5.00
N ARG A 5 12.84 -28.32 -4.41
CA ARG A 5 12.58 -28.53 -2.99
C ARG A 5 13.88 -28.92 -2.30
N LEU A 6 14.14 -28.30 -1.16
CA LEU A 6 15.21 -28.71 -0.27
C LEU A 6 14.73 -29.91 0.55
N LYS A 7 15.64 -30.81 0.88
CA LYS A 7 15.42 -31.90 1.85
C LYS A 7 15.55 -31.34 3.27
N ASP A 8 14.98 -32.05 4.22
CA ASP A 8 15.14 -31.70 5.63
C ASP A 8 16.62 -31.68 6.00
N GLY A 9 17.06 -30.57 6.62
CA GLY A 9 18.45 -30.35 7.00
C GLY A 9 19.36 -29.75 5.92
N GLU A 10 18.89 -29.57 4.68
CA GLU A 10 19.63 -28.83 3.66
C GLU A 10 19.62 -27.31 3.94
N ALA A 11 20.79 -26.68 3.80
CA ALA A 11 20.91 -25.25 4.00
C ALA A 11 20.25 -24.46 2.87
N VAL A 12 19.42 -23.48 3.21
CA VAL A 12 18.74 -22.61 2.25
C VAL A 12 19.68 -21.62 1.54
N ASP A 13 20.87 -21.39 2.10
CA ASP A 13 21.85 -20.45 1.55
C ASP A 13 22.27 -20.80 0.13
N LEU A 14 22.21 -22.08 -0.26
CA LEU A 14 22.48 -22.54 -1.62
C LEU A 14 21.56 -21.90 -2.67
N LEU A 15 20.33 -21.50 -2.27
CA LEU A 15 19.38 -20.82 -3.14
C LEU A 15 19.73 -19.33 -3.35
N PHE A 16 20.48 -18.75 -2.41
CA PHE A 16 20.85 -17.31 -2.41
C PHE A 16 22.27 -17.06 -2.94
N LYS A 17 23.15 -18.07 -2.86
CA LYS A 17 24.54 -17.97 -3.40
C LYS A 17 24.53 -17.57 -4.87
N ASN A 18 25.53 -16.79 -5.25
CA ASN A 18 25.69 -16.25 -6.61
C ASN A 18 24.49 -15.40 -7.06
N ARG A 19 23.80 -14.76 -6.12
CA ARG A 19 22.67 -13.85 -6.39
C ARG A 19 21.50 -14.52 -7.14
N ARG A 20 21.28 -15.82 -6.93
CA ARG A 20 20.21 -16.57 -7.62
C ARG A 20 18.81 -16.29 -7.10
N ALA A 21 18.67 -15.98 -5.82
CA ALA A 21 17.43 -15.54 -5.19
C ALA A 21 17.69 -14.22 -4.47
N THR A 22 16.61 -13.47 -4.19
CA THR A 22 16.67 -12.16 -3.54
C THR A 22 16.15 -12.26 -2.11
N VAL A 23 16.85 -11.63 -1.18
CA VAL A 23 16.37 -11.32 0.16
C VAL A 23 15.85 -9.87 0.14
N SER A 24 14.56 -9.68 0.33
CA SER A 24 13.97 -8.35 0.28
C SER A 24 13.69 -7.81 1.69
N LEU A 25 14.21 -6.62 1.97
CA LEU A 25 13.90 -5.84 3.16
C LEU A 25 12.71 -4.95 2.86
N GLY A 26 11.53 -5.31 3.39
CA GLY A 26 10.31 -4.51 3.24
C GLY A 26 10.19 -3.46 4.33
N TYR A 27 9.54 -2.34 4.02
CA TYR A 27 9.24 -1.29 4.99
C TYR A 27 7.78 -0.85 4.92
N ILE A 28 7.26 -0.43 6.07
CA ILE A 28 5.93 0.15 6.27
C ILE A 28 6.03 1.24 7.32
N GLY A 29 5.04 2.11 7.41
CA GLY A 29 4.92 3.04 8.53
C GLY A 29 5.80 4.30 8.45
N LEU A 30 6.26 4.71 7.27
CA LEU A 30 6.98 5.99 7.12
C LEU A 30 6.11 7.18 7.54
N TYR A 31 4.81 7.13 7.25
CA TYR A 31 3.86 8.15 7.67
C TYR A 31 3.84 8.29 9.19
N GLU A 32 3.70 7.18 9.90
CA GLU A 32 3.64 7.14 11.35
C GLU A 32 4.96 7.54 11.99
N ALA A 33 6.08 7.12 11.42
CA ALA A 33 7.40 7.54 11.87
C ALA A 33 7.57 9.08 11.79
N ALA A 34 7.23 9.68 10.65
CA ALA A 34 7.30 11.12 10.51
C ALA A 34 6.27 11.84 11.40
N THR A 35 5.06 11.29 11.56
CA THR A 35 4.05 11.86 12.47
C THR A 35 4.54 11.90 13.91
N ALA A 36 5.30 10.89 14.35
CA ALA A 36 5.86 10.85 15.70
C ALA A 36 6.89 11.97 15.98
N PHE A 37 7.64 12.38 14.94
CA PHE A 37 8.68 13.41 15.07
C PHE A 37 8.20 14.83 14.73
N PHE A 38 7.30 14.97 13.77
CA PHE A 38 6.91 16.25 13.20
C PHE A 38 5.44 16.61 13.41
N GLY A 39 4.65 15.71 14.02
CA GLY A 39 3.21 15.87 14.19
C GLY A 39 2.42 15.52 12.92
N PRO A 40 1.07 15.63 12.98
CA PRO A 40 0.21 15.36 11.83
C PRO A 40 0.38 16.41 10.72
N ASN A 41 0.02 16.05 9.48
CA ASN A 41 0.10 16.91 8.27
C ASN A 41 1.54 17.33 7.91
N TRP A 42 2.51 16.48 8.18
CA TRP A 42 3.92 16.71 7.88
C TRP A 42 4.25 16.64 6.37
N GLU A 43 3.36 16.15 5.54
CA GLU A 43 3.63 15.85 4.12
C GLU A 43 4.02 17.10 3.30
N THR A 44 3.66 18.30 3.79
CA THR A 44 4.08 19.58 3.20
C THR A 44 5.33 20.18 3.89
N ASN A 45 5.89 19.48 4.90
CA ASN A 45 7.10 19.90 5.59
C ASN A 45 8.34 19.31 4.90
N PRO A 46 9.24 20.11 4.31
CA PRO A 46 10.43 19.61 3.62
C PRO A 46 11.38 18.82 4.52
N GLU A 47 11.52 19.20 5.80
CA GLU A 47 12.39 18.50 6.75
C GLU A 47 11.84 17.08 7.07
N ALA A 48 10.53 16.97 7.23
CA ALA A 48 9.88 15.68 7.45
C ALA A 48 9.97 14.78 6.21
N LYS A 49 9.83 15.37 5.02
CA LYS A 49 10.05 14.66 3.75
C LYS A 49 11.47 14.14 3.64
N GLU A 50 12.47 14.98 3.92
CA GLU A 50 13.89 14.56 3.89
C GLU A 50 14.17 13.47 4.93
N PHE A 51 13.64 13.61 6.17
CA PHE A 51 13.76 12.59 7.19
C PHE A 51 13.27 11.21 6.72
N THR A 52 12.10 11.15 6.06
CA THR A 52 11.58 9.88 5.55
C THR A 52 12.39 9.33 4.37
N LEU A 53 12.92 10.20 3.52
CA LEU A 53 13.83 9.79 2.44
C LEU A 53 15.15 9.24 3.00
N GLU A 54 15.72 9.88 4.02
CA GLU A 54 16.95 9.39 4.68
C GLU A 54 16.76 7.99 5.30
N ILE A 55 15.58 7.68 5.86
CA ILE A 55 15.28 6.32 6.32
C ILE A 55 15.40 5.33 5.15
N VAL A 56 14.76 5.60 4.02
CA VAL A 56 14.76 4.66 2.88
C VAL A 56 16.14 4.59 2.22
N LYS A 57 16.88 5.69 2.13
CA LYS A 57 18.28 5.71 1.69
C LYS A 57 19.16 4.84 2.59
N ALA A 58 19.01 4.95 3.92
CA ALA A 58 19.75 4.13 4.88
C ALA A 58 19.43 2.64 4.70
N LEU A 59 18.15 2.26 4.54
CA LEU A 59 17.77 0.87 4.24
C LEU A 59 18.44 0.37 2.95
N LYS A 60 18.48 1.20 1.91
CA LYS A 60 19.16 0.86 0.65
C LYS A 60 20.67 0.67 0.83
N ALA A 61 21.32 1.58 1.54
CA ALA A 61 22.78 1.49 1.79
C ALA A 61 23.12 0.22 2.58
N HIS A 62 22.31 -0.15 3.58
CA HIS A 62 22.53 -1.39 4.34
C HIS A 62 22.31 -2.64 3.48
N THR A 63 21.27 -2.67 2.65
CA THR A 63 21.05 -3.83 1.77
C THR A 63 22.15 -3.99 0.73
N ASP A 64 22.74 -2.90 0.24
CA ASP A 64 23.88 -2.96 -0.68
C ASP A 64 25.14 -3.50 0.05
N ALA A 65 25.43 -2.98 1.24
CA ALA A 65 26.56 -3.47 2.06
C ALA A 65 26.43 -4.97 2.39
N TRP A 66 25.22 -5.44 2.74
CA TRP A 66 24.99 -6.87 2.97
C TRP A 66 25.15 -7.70 1.68
N GLY A 67 24.81 -7.14 0.52
CA GLY A 67 25.03 -7.77 -0.76
C GLY A 67 26.51 -8.08 -1.00
N ASP A 68 27.38 -7.14 -0.65
CA ASP A 68 28.83 -7.29 -0.78
C ASP A 68 29.41 -8.21 0.32
N GLU A 69 28.93 -8.11 1.56
CA GLU A 69 29.39 -8.92 2.70
C GLU A 69 29.03 -10.41 2.53
N TYR A 70 27.78 -10.71 2.18
CA TYR A 70 27.29 -12.11 2.14
C TYR A 70 27.32 -12.75 0.74
N GLY A 71 27.55 -11.97 -0.31
CA GLY A 71 27.50 -12.45 -1.69
C GLY A 71 26.10 -12.84 -2.17
N TYR A 72 25.03 -12.36 -1.47
CA TYR A 72 23.64 -12.56 -1.83
C TYR A 72 23.08 -11.33 -2.55
N HIS A 73 21.92 -11.49 -3.17
CA HIS A 73 21.18 -10.34 -3.70
C HIS A 73 20.20 -9.86 -2.64
N PHE A 74 20.40 -8.64 -2.14
CA PHE A 74 19.47 -7.95 -1.28
C PHE A 74 18.76 -6.83 -2.03
N SER A 75 17.54 -6.50 -1.62
CA SER A 75 16.78 -5.38 -2.17
C SER A 75 15.93 -4.71 -1.11
N VAL A 76 15.66 -3.43 -1.29
CA VAL A 76 14.60 -2.73 -0.52
C VAL A 76 13.29 -2.85 -1.27
N TYR A 77 12.23 -3.22 -0.57
CA TYR A 77 10.90 -3.42 -1.13
C TYR A 77 9.87 -2.49 -0.48
N ALA A 78 9.29 -1.62 -1.28
CA ALA A 78 8.14 -0.81 -0.85
C ALA A 78 6.92 -1.73 -0.72
N THR A 79 6.81 -2.37 0.44
CA THR A 79 5.92 -3.51 0.67
C THR A 79 4.46 -3.10 0.61
N PRO A 80 3.64 -3.65 -0.29
CA PRO A 80 2.19 -3.57 -0.21
C PRO A 80 1.68 -4.63 0.79
N SER A 81 1.97 -4.39 2.07
CA SER A 81 1.69 -5.34 3.15
C SER A 81 0.19 -5.53 3.37
N GLU A 82 -0.23 -6.76 3.59
CA GLU A 82 -1.63 -7.09 3.90
C GLU A 82 -1.87 -7.20 5.40
N SER A 83 -1.04 -7.95 6.12
CA SER A 83 -1.24 -8.26 7.54
C SER A 83 -0.29 -7.54 8.49
N LEU A 84 0.92 -7.17 8.05
CA LEU A 84 1.92 -6.58 8.92
C LEU A 84 1.52 -5.18 9.40
N THR A 85 0.81 -4.41 8.58
CA THR A 85 0.30 -3.08 8.95
C THR A 85 -0.68 -3.14 10.13
N ASP A 86 -1.53 -4.15 10.20
CA ASP A 86 -2.42 -4.42 11.33
C ASP A 86 -1.63 -4.97 12.53
N ARG A 87 -0.78 -5.98 12.30
CA ARG A 87 -0.05 -6.67 13.37
C ARG A 87 0.89 -5.73 14.13
N PHE A 88 1.68 -4.93 13.43
CA PHE A 88 2.62 -4.03 14.08
C PHE A 88 1.90 -2.92 14.83
N CYS A 89 0.83 -2.37 14.25
CA CYS A 89 0.00 -1.40 14.93
C CYS A 89 -0.59 -1.95 16.24
N LYS A 90 -1.13 -3.18 16.24
CA LYS A 90 -1.65 -3.85 17.45
C LYS A 90 -0.59 -4.06 18.53
N LEU A 91 0.61 -4.50 18.14
CA LEU A 91 1.72 -4.67 19.09
C LEU A 91 2.15 -3.34 19.73
N ASP A 92 2.11 -2.27 18.95
CA ASP A 92 2.44 -0.94 19.46
C ASP A 92 1.30 -0.36 20.32
N ILE A 93 0.03 -0.66 20.01
CA ILE A 93 -1.11 -0.34 20.92
C ILE A 93 -0.95 -1.05 22.26
N GLU A 94 -0.57 -2.31 22.26
CA GLU A 94 -0.33 -3.07 23.49
C GLU A 94 0.79 -2.45 24.34
N LYS A 95 1.83 -1.94 23.69
CA LYS A 95 3.02 -1.41 24.35
C LYS A 95 2.92 0.08 24.73
N PHE A 96 2.33 0.89 23.89
CA PHE A 96 2.33 2.35 23.98
C PHE A 96 0.95 2.96 24.14
N GLY A 97 -0.12 2.18 23.97
CA GLY A 97 -1.50 2.65 23.96
C GLY A 97 -1.89 3.29 22.63
N LEU A 98 -3.05 3.95 22.64
CA LEU A 98 -3.54 4.70 21.50
C LEU A 98 -2.81 6.05 21.41
N VAL A 99 -2.05 6.21 20.33
CA VAL A 99 -1.34 7.45 20.00
C VAL A 99 -2.05 8.11 18.82
N PRO A 100 -2.52 9.38 18.98
CA PRO A 100 -3.25 10.07 17.92
C PRO A 100 -2.51 10.06 16.59
N ASP A 101 -3.24 9.77 15.53
CA ASP A 101 -2.77 9.74 14.15
C ASP A 101 -1.65 8.71 13.82
N ILE A 102 -1.23 7.93 14.81
CA ILE A 102 -0.24 6.85 14.68
C ILE A 102 -0.92 5.50 14.87
N THR A 103 -1.18 5.09 16.13
CA THR A 103 -1.81 3.79 16.39
C THR A 103 -3.34 3.87 16.48
N GLU A 104 -3.91 5.05 16.71
CA GLU A 104 -5.36 5.27 16.80
C GLU A 104 -6.12 4.87 15.52
N LYS A 105 -5.47 4.93 14.37
CA LYS A 105 -6.05 4.51 13.08
C LYS A 105 -6.11 2.99 12.88
N GLU A 106 -5.60 2.20 13.83
CA GLU A 106 -5.64 0.73 13.88
C GLU A 106 -4.90 0.00 12.74
N TYR A 107 -4.10 0.73 11.96
CA TYR A 107 -3.20 0.19 10.94
C TYR A 107 -2.04 1.15 10.67
N TYR A 108 -0.94 0.60 10.15
CA TYR A 108 0.16 1.40 9.62
C TYR A 108 0.05 1.60 8.12
N THR A 109 0.48 2.75 7.64
CA THR A 109 0.51 3.08 6.22
C THR A 109 1.52 2.20 5.50
N ASN A 110 1.17 1.67 4.34
CA ASN A 110 2.08 0.89 3.52
C ASN A 110 3.21 1.77 2.98
N SER A 111 4.42 1.25 3.07
CA SER A 111 5.63 1.81 2.47
C SER A 111 5.74 3.35 2.59
N PHE A 112 5.86 4.03 1.46
CA PHE A 112 6.01 5.50 1.32
C PHE A 112 4.71 6.22 1.01
N HIS A 113 3.56 5.53 1.03
CA HIS A 113 2.31 6.13 0.57
C HIS A 113 1.84 7.29 1.43
N TYR A 114 1.16 8.22 0.78
CA TYR A 114 0.32 9.21 1.42
C TYR A 114 -0.76 8.51 2.26
N ASP A 115 -1.10 9.07 3.43
CA ASP A 115 -2.17 8.48 4.26
C ASP A 115 -3.49 8.48 3.47
N VAL A 116 -4.15 7.32 3.44
CA VAL A 116 -5.37 7.09 2.64
C VAL A 116 -6.57 7.93 3.09
N ARG A 117 -6.52 8.50 4.31
CA ARG A 117 -7.54 9.40 4.86
C ARG A 117 -7.41 10.82 4.35
N LYS A 118 -6.28 11.15 3.70
CA LYS A 118 -5.98 12.49 3.18
C LYS A 118 -6.35 12.59 1.71
N ASN A 119 -6.61 13.80 1.26
CA ASN A 119 -7.13 14.09 -0.07
C ASN A 119 -6.19 14.99 -0.89
N PRO A 120 -4.94 14.57 -1.17
CA PRO A 120 -4.13 15.25 -2.16
C PRO A 120 -4.75 15.05 -3.56
N THR A 121 -4.52 15.96 -4.47
CA THR A 121 -4.76 15.70 -5.89
C THR A 121 -3.85 14.57 -6.38
N PRO A 122 -4.18 13.84 -7.46
CA PRO A 122 -3.28 12.82 -8.02
C PRO A 122 -1.90 13.38 -8.36
N PHE A 123 -1.82 14.63 -8.80
CA PHE A 123 -0.57 15.31 -9.15
C PHE A 123 0.30 15.56 -7.91
N GLU A 124 -0.28 16.10 -6.84
CA GLU A 124 0.41 16.29 -5.55
C GLU A 124 0.88 14.97 -4.95
N LYS A 125 0.04 13.93 -5.03
CA LYS A 125 0.41 12.59 -4.54
C LYS A 125 1.58 11.99 -5.33
N ILE A 126 1.58 12.12 -6.65
CA ILE A 126 2.68 11.70 -7.53
C ILE A 126 3.96 12.46 -7.17
N ASP A 127 3.88 13.78 -7.03
CA ASP A 127 5.04 14.62 -6.68
C ASP A 127 5.60 14.29 -5.29
N PHE A 128 4.74 13.97 -4.35
CA PHE A 128 5.17 13.53 -3.02
C PHE A 128 5.87 12.18 -3.06
N GLU A 129 5.32 11.20 -3.79
CA GLU A 129 5.77 9.80 -3.73
C GLU A 129 6.92 9.46 -4.71
N LYS A 130 7.14 10.24 -5.76
CA LYS A 130 8.07 9.94 -6.87
C LYS A 130 9.55 9.73 -6.47
N ASP A 131 9.96 10.25 -5.31
CA ASP A 131 11.36 10.23 -4.89
C ASP A 131 11.76 8.93 -4.16
N TYR A 132 10.81 8.17 -3.62
CA TYR A 132 11.08 6.94 -2.87
C TYR A 132 11.41 5.71 -3.74
N PRO A 133 10.77 5.53 -4.91
CA PRO A 133 10.98 4.35 -5.74
C PRO A 133 12.41 4.10 -6.15
N VAL A 134 13.22 5.14 -6.34
CA VAL A 134 14.63 5.03 -6.72
C VAL A 134 15.46 4.22 -5.71
N PHE A 135 15.04 4.20 -4.44
CA PHE A 135 15.68 3.42 -3.37
C PHE A 135 15.01 2.06 -3.14
N SER A 136 13.87 1.80 -3.76
CA SER A 136 13.07 0.57 -3.57
C SER A 136 13.31 -0.43 -4.71
N SER A 137 14.56 -0.90 -4.81
CA SER A 137 15.02 -1.77 -5.91
C SER A 137 14.32 -3.14 -5.99
N GLY A 138 13.66 -3.59 -4.92
CA GLY A 138 12.89 -4.83 -4.87
C GLY A 138 11.47 -4.72 -5.42
N GLY A 139 11.02 -3.51 -5.69
CA GLY A 139 9.71 -3.22 -6.26
C GLY A 139 8.92 -2.18 -5.48
N PHE A 140 8.00 -1.55 -6.18
CA PHE A 140 7.10 -0.53 -5.66
C PHE A 140 5.87 -0.45 -6.57
N ILE A 141 4.78 0.13 -6.06
CA ILE A 141 3.62 0.51 -6.85
C ILE A 141 3.11 1.84 -6.31
N HIS A 142 2.91 2.80 -7.21
CA HIS A 142 2.22 4.05 -6.89
C HIS A 142 0.72 3.87 -7.13
N TYR A 143 -0.12 4.35 -6.21
CA TYR A 143 -1.58 4.24 -6.30
C TYR A 143 -2.27 5.58 -6.22
N CYS A 144 -3.30 5.79 -7.05
CA CYS A 144 -4.30 6.81 -6.84
C CYS A 144 -5.70 6.18 -6.75
N GLU A 145 -6.52 6.70 -5.85
CA GLU A 145 -7.92 6.31 -5.69
C GLU A 145 -8.80 7.29 -6.47
N TYR A 146 -9.45 6.83 -7.52
CA TYR A 146 -10.27 7.66 -8.38
C TYR A 146 -11.77 7.45 -8.12
N PRO A 147 -12.62 8.46 -8.33
CA PRO A 147 -14.05 8.25 -8.43
C PRO A 147 -14.41 7.48 -9.72
N VAL A 148 -15.69 7.27 -9.98
CA VAL A 148 -16.13 6.68 -11.26
C VAL A 148 -15.88 7.68 -12.39
N LEU A 149 -14.92 7.38 -13.27
CA LEU A 149 -14.46 8.27 -14.35
C LEU A 149 -15.00 7.93 -15.75
N ARG A 150 -16.01 7.06 -15.85
CA ARG A 150 -16.60 6.67 -17.16
C ARG A 150 -17.04 7.85 -18.01
N GLN A 151 -17.52 8.94 -17.38
CA GLN A 151 -17.99 10.15 -18.07
C GLN A 151 -16.89 11.19 -18.32
N ASN A 152 -15.73 11.04 -17.70
CA ASN A 152 -14.59 11.94 -17.86
C ASN A 152 -13.26 11.17 -17.96
N PRO A 153 -13.07 10.35 -19.01
CA PRO A 153 -11.81 9.61 -19.19
C PRO A 153 -10.59 10.52 -19.39
N LYS A 154 -10.80 11.74 -19.89
CA LYS A 154 -9.71 12.74 -20.08
C LYS A 154 -9.05 13.16 -18.78
N ALA A 155 -9.77 13.15 -17.66
CA ALA A 155 -9.17 13.42 -16.36
C ALA A 155 -8.17 12.34 -15.97
N LEU A 156 -8.48 11.07 -16.25
CA LEU A 156 -7.57 9.95 -16.01
C LEU A 156 -6.37 9.98 -16.97
N GLU A 157 -6.61 10.29 -18.24
CA GLU A 157 -5.56 10.45 -19.27
C GLU A 157 -4.55 11.53 -18.84
N ALA A 158 -5.00 12.68 -18.37
CA ALA A 158 -4.13 13.75 -17.87
C ALA A 158 -3.24 13.31 -16.69
N VAL A 159 -3.76 12.46 -15.80
CA VAL A 159 -2.94 11.89 -14.70
C VAL A 159 -1.93 10.87 -15.23
N TRP A 160 -2.29 10.05 -16.19
CA TRP A 160 -1.36 9.10 -16.81
C TRP A 160 -0.22 9.81 -17.54
N ASP A 161 -0.54 10.85 -18.31
CA ASP A 161 0.46 11.68 -19.00
C ASP A 161 1.41 12.33 -17.99
N TYR A 162 0.87 12.83 -16.88
CA TYR A 162 1.69 13.43 -15.82
C TYR A 162 2.59 12.41 -15.12
N ALA A 163 2.10 11.20 -14.92
CA ALA A 163 2.83 10.12 -14.22
C ALA A 163 3.91 9.49 -15.10
N TYR A 164 3.79 9.55 -16.42
CA TYR A 164 4.57 8.76 -17.39
C TYR A 164 6.09 8.85 -17.19
N ASP A 165 6.61 10.05 -16.93
CA ASP A 165 8.03 10.31 -16.73
C ASP A 165 8.43 10.48 -15.25
N ARG A 166 7.50 10.27 -14.30
CA ARG A 166 7.70 10.49 -12.86
C ARG A 166 7.66 9.24 -12.02
N VAL A 167 6.83 8.28 -12.39
CA VAL A 167 6.69 7.02 -11.63
C VAL A 167 6.80 5.81 -12.56
N GLY A 168 7.59 4.82 -12.12
CA GLY A 168 7.85 3.63 -12.94
C GLY A 168 6.72 2.61 -12.95
N TYR A 169 5.76 2.69 -12.01
CA TYR A 169 4.60 1.80 -11.94
C TYR A 169 3.43 2.52 -11.27
N LEU A 170 2.37 2.77 -12.03
CA LEU A 170 1.14 3.41 -11.58
C LEU A 170 -0.02 2.41 -11.56
N GLY A 171 -0.61 2.21 -10.38
CA GLY A 171 -1.86 1.49 -10.20
C GLY A 171 -3.05 2.45 -10.24
N THR A 172 -3.98 2.20 -11.14
CA THR A 172 -5.21 3.00 -11.29
C THR A 172 -6.37 2.32 -10.58
N ASN A 173 -6.82 2.89 -9.47
CA ASN A 173 -7.93 2.35 -8.68
C ASN A 173 -9.21 3.12 -8.96
N THR A 174 -10.06 2.58 -9.82
CA THR A 174 -11.42 3.10 -10.06
C THR A 174 -12.46 2.14 -9.48
N PRO A 175 -13.63 2.63 -9.05
CA PRO A 175 -14.71 1.77 -8.59
C PRO A 175 -15.25 0.90 -9.74
N ILE A 176 -15.31 -0.42 -9.51
CA ILE A 176 -15.82 -1.42 -10.45
C ILE A 176 -16.73 -2.45 -9.76
N ASP A 177 -17.32 -2.07 -8.61
CA ASP A 177 -18.25 -2.95 -7.93
C ASP A 177 -19.54 -3.10 -8.73
N HIS A 178 -20.15 -4.30 -8.69
CA HIS A 178 -21.40 -4.61 -9.41
C HIS A 178 -22.44 -5.27 -8.50
N CYS A 179 -23.68 -4.85 -8.65
CA CYS A 179 -24.82 -5.45 -7.97
C CYS A 179 -25.71 -6.22 -8.95
N TYR A 180 -25.68 -7.55 -8.90
CA TYR A 180 -26.52 -8.39 -9.74
C TYR A 180 -28.02 -8.28 -9.46
N LYS A 181 -28.41 -7.75 -8.27
CA LYS A 181 -29.82 -7.58 -7.89
C LYS A 181 -30.50 -6.39 -8.57
N CYS A 182 -29.78 -5.27 -8.75
CA CYS A 182 -30.36 -4.05 -9.32
C CYS A 182 -29.61 -3.50 -10.54
N GLY A 183 -28.52 -4.14 -10.95
CA GLY A 183 -27.70 -3.72 -12.09
C GLY A 183 -26.82 -2.49 -11.82
N TYR A 184 -26.63 -2.07 -10.56
CA TYR A 184 -25.76 -0.95 -10.24
C TYR A 184 -24.29 -1.28 -10.51
N ASP A 185 -23.60 -0.37 -11.22
CA ASP A 185 -22.16 -0.37 -11.44
C ASP A 185 -21.53 0.88 -10.83
N GLY A 186 -20.56 0.72 -9.96
CA GLY A 186 -19.87 1.86 -9.37
C GLY A 186 -19.19 1.52 -8.05
N GLU A 187 -19.25 2.41 -7.08
CA GLU A 187 -18.63 2.23 -5.78
C GLU A 187 -19.67 1.82 -4.73
N PHE A 188 -19.40 0.71 -4.04
CA PHE A 188 -20.21 0.29 -2.90
C PHE A 188 -19.77 1.01 -1.64
N THR A 189 -20.75 1.32 -0.79
CA THR A 189 -20.52 2.02 0.47
C THR A 189 -20.02 1.05 1.54
N PRO A 190 -18.92 1.35 2.24
CA PRO A 190 -18.49 0.56 3.38
C PRO A 190 -19.45 0.75 4.56
N THR A 191 -19.83 -0.35 5.22
CA THR A 191 -20.70 -0.38 6.39
C THR A 191 -20.17 -1.35 7.43
N ALA A 192 -20.74 -1.35 8.63
CA ALA A 192 -20.39 -2.34 9.67
C ALA A 192 -20.65 -3.79 9.25
N LYS A 193 -21.49 -4.01 8.21
CA LYS A 193 -21.81 -5.35 7.65
C LYS A 193 -20.96 -5.70 6.41
N GLY A 194 -19.97 -4.88 6.07
CA GLY A 194 -19.21 -4.98 4.83
C GLY A 194 -19.64 -3.93 3.82
N PHE A 195 -19.52 -4.22 2.53
CA PHE A 195 -19.85 -3.28 1.46
C PHE A 195 -21.29 -3.44 1.00
N GLU A 196 -21.97 -2.32 0.83
CA GLU A 196 -23.39 -2.25 0.50
C GLU A 196 -23.62 -1.51 -0.82
N CYS A 197 -24.46 -2.04 -1.68
CA CYS A 197 -24.91 -1.34 -2.89
C CYS A 197 -25.64 -0.04 -2.53
N PRO A 198 -25.20 1.13 -2.99
CA PRO A 198 -25.83 2.40 -2.62
C PRO A 198 -27.27 2.54 -3.14
N GLN A 199 -27.61 1.83 -4.23
CA GLN A 199 -28.92 1.93 -4.87
C GLN A 199 -29.99 1.06 -4.18
N CYS A 200 -29.71 -0.23 -3.92
CA CYS A 200 -30.73 -1.15 -3.40
C CYS A 200 -30.42 -1.74 -2.02
N LYS A 201 -29.33 -1.29 -1.39
CA LYS A 201 -28.89 -1.72 -0.07
C LYS A 201 -28.56 -3.22 0.03
N ASN A 202 -28.33 -3.84 -1.12
CA ASN A 202 -27.87 -5.23 -1.16
C ASN A 202 -26.43 -5.34 -0.64
N HIS A 203 -26.19 -6.31 0.23
CA HIS A 203 -24.88 -6.63 0.79
C HIS A 203 -24.58 -8.14 0.78
N ASP A 204 -25.42 -8.91 0.09
CA ASP A 204 -25.25 -10.35 -0.06
C ASP A 204 -24.05 -10.65 -0.98
N PRO A 205 -22.99 -11.31 -0.48
CA PRO A 205 -21.78 -11.58 -1.26
C PRO A 205 -22.00 -12.50 -2.47
N GLN A 206 -23.13 -13.21 -2.53
CA GLN A 206 -23.49 -14.05 -3.69
C GLN A 206 -24.07 -13.25 -4.86
N THR A 207 -24.57 -12.05 -4.58
CA THR A 207 -25.21 -11.15 -5.56
C THR A 207 -24.57 -9.77 -5.61
N CYS A 208 -23.44 -9.59 -4.95
CA CYS A 208 -22.60 -8.39 -4.96
C CYS A 208 -21.17 -8.77 -5.34
N ASP A 209 -20.69 -8.21 -6.44
CA ASP A 209 -19.27 -8.29 -6.79
C ASP A 209 -18.56 -7.02 -6.30
N VAL A 210 -17.78 -7.15 -5.24
CA VAL A 210 -17.06 -6.04 -4.61
C VAL A 210 -15.58 -6.18 -4.92
N VAL A 211 -15.02 -5.25 -5.67
CA VAL A 211 -13.62 -5.29 -6.10
C VAL A 211 -12.87 -4.09 -5.56
N LYS A 212 -11.97 -4.34 -4.65
CA LYS A 212 -11.11 -3.32 -4.01
C LYS A 212 -9.63 -3.70 -4.15
N ARG A 213 -8.77 -2.70 -4.19
CA ARG A 213 -7.34 -2.94 -3.97
C ARG A 213 -7.13 -3.35 -2.51
N THR A 214 -6.65 -4.55 -2.28
CA THR A 214 -6.44 -5.06 -0.92
C THR A 214 -5.02 -4.79 -0.42
N CYS A 215 -4.03 -4.98 -1.29
CA CYS A 215 -2.65 -4.55 -1.07
C CYS A 215 -2.00 -4.33 -2.45
N GLY A 216 -1.21 -5.24 -2.96
CA GLY A 216 -0.64 -5.18 -4.32
C GLY A 216 -1.55 -5.74 -5.42
N TYR A 217 -2.78 -6.08 -5.13
CA TYR A 217 -3.74 -6.68 -6.07
C TYR A 217 -5.18 -6.24 -5.79
N LEU A 218 -6.05 -6.44 -6.78
CA LEU A 218 -7.48 -6.28 -6.64
C LEU A 218 -8.12 -7.58 -6.14
N GLY A 219 -9.13 -7.46 -5.29
CA GLY A 219 -9.86 -8.59 -4.76
C GLY A 219 -11.13 -8.19 -4.06
N ASN A 220 -11.96 -9.20 -3.74
CA ASN A 220 -13.17 -9.01 -2.95
C ASN A 220 -12.83 -9.12 -1.45
N PRO A 221 -12.92 -8.02 -0.66
CA PRO A 221 -12.61 -8.04 0.77
C PRO A 221 -13.55 -8.93 1.58
N GLN A 222 -14.73 -9.28 1.05
CA GLN A 222 -15.73 -10.12 1.69
C GLN A 222 -15.55 -11.60 1.37
N ALA A 223 -14.81 -11.94 0.30
CA ALA A 223 -14.65 -13.31 -0.17
C ALA A 223 -13.52 -14.09 0.53
N ARG A 224 -12.70 -13.40 1.32
CA ARG A 224 -11.58 -14.03 2.04
C ARG A 224 -11.40 -13.40 3.42
N PRO A 225 -10.87 -14.14 4.40
CA PRO A 225 -10.50 -13.57 5.68
C PRO A 225 -9.46 -12.48 5.50
N MET A 226 -9.72 -11.31 6.05
CA MET A 226 -8.78 -10.19 6.08
C MET A 226 -8.62 -9.71 7.52
N VAL A 227 -7.42 -9.22 7.84
CA VAL A 227 -7.15 -8.63 9.15
C VAL A 227 -7.93 -7.33 9.34
N HIS A 228 -8.29 -7.01 10.58
CA HIS A 228 -9.13 -5.87 10.92
C HIS A 228 -8.57 -4.55 10.37
N GLY A 229 -7.30 -4.24 10.61
CA GLY A 229 -6.68 -3.00 10.14
C GLY A 229 -6.71 -2.82 8.62
N ARG A 230 -6.78 -3.92 7.84
CA ARG A 230 -6.96 -3.82 6.40
C ARG A 230 -8.38 -3.40 6.02
N HIS A 231 -9.39 -3.90 6.74
CA HIS A 231 -10.78 -3.43 6.55
C HIS A 231 -10.92 -1.95 6.91
N VAL A 232 -10.32 -1.52 8.02
CA VAL A 232 -10.33 -0.11 8.44
C VAL A 232 -9.65 0.77 7.39
N GLU A 233 -8.47 0.37 6.90
CA GLU A 233 -7.74 1.12 5.87
C GLU A 233 -8.56 1.28 4.58
N ILE A 234 -9.13 0.18 4.04
CA ILE A 234 -9.92 0.22 2.80
C ILE A 234 -11.17 1.10 2.98
N SER A 235 -11.81 1.03 4.16
CA SER A 235 -13.01 1.82 4.45
C SER A 235 -12.72 3.31 4.68
N SER A 236 -11.48 3.65 5.04
CA SER A 236 -11.04 5.02 5.32
C SER A 236 -10.52 5.76 4.08
N ARG A 237 -10.41 5.09 2.94
CA ARG A 237 -9.86 5.70 1.72
C ARG A 237 -10.72 6.83 1.21
N VAL A 238 -10.08 7.94 0.90
CA VAL A 238 -10.70 9.07 0.19
C VAL A 238 -10.26 9.11 -1.27
N LYS A 239 -11.03 9.76 -2.11
CA LYS A 239 -10.72 9.92 -3.53
C LYS A 239 -9.78 11.10 -3.75
N HIS A 240 -8.93 10.98 -4.77
CA HIS A 240 -7.90 11.97 -5.10
C HIS A 240 -8.33 12.89 -6.26
N MET A 241 -9.64 13.00 -6.54
CA MET A 241 -10.21 13.93 -7.54
C MET A 241 -11.50 14.57 -7.02
#